data_fc96d699aa9d842042cefd37e1c15c3f
#
_entry.id   fc96d699aa9d842042cefd37e1c15c3f
#
_cell.length_a   1.000
_cell.length_b   1.000
_cell.length_c   1.000
_cell.angle_alpha   90.00
_cell.angle_beta   90.00
_cell.angle_gamma   90.00
#
_symmetry.space_group_name_H-M   'P 1'
#
loop_
_entity.id
_entity.type
_entity.pdbx_description
1 polymer ?
#
loop_
_entity_poly.entity_id
_entity_poly.type
_entity_poly.pdbx_seq_one_letter_code
_entity_poly.pdbx_strand_id
1 'polypeptide(L)'
;MTPQDIREKTFEKAMFGGYDMAAVQNYQEEVATELANAQKEIAVLKGKMKVLVDKIEEYRASEDAMRLAILSAQKVGKQIEDDAQARADKILSEAKNLSLIHISEPTRLQLI
;
A
#
# COMPACT_ATOMS: atom_id res chain seq x y z
N MET A 1 -4.53 33.21 -17.57
CA MET A 1 -5.48 33.37 -18.71
C MET A 1 -6.56 32.30 -18.61
N THR A 2 -7.82 32.70 -18.62
CA THR A 2 -8.95 31.80 -18.56
C THR A 2 -9.60 31.62 -19.93
N PRO A 3 -10.37 30.55 -20.18
CA PRO A 3 -11.13 30.46 -21.43
C PRO A 3 -12.07 31.64 -21.65
N GLN A 4 -12.58 32.23 -20.59
CA GLN A 4 -13.43 33.42 -20.66
C GLN A 4 -12.66 34.63 -21.19
N ASP A 5 -11.42 34.83 -20.73
CA ASP A 5 -10.56 35.91 -21.21
C ASP A 5 -10.31 35.81 -22.72
N ILE A 6 -10.15 34.60 -23.23
CA ILE A 6 -9.94 34.36 -24.66
C ILE A 6 -11.20 34.69 -25.44
N ARG A 7 -12.40 34.32 -24.93
CA ARG A 7 -13.67 34.58 -25.61
C ARG A 7 -14.05 36.05 -25.63
N GLU A 8 -13.68 36.78 -24.59
CA GLU A 8 -14.01 38.19 -24.41
C GLU A 8 -12.98 39.14 -25.06
N LYS A 9 -11.85 38.58 -25.53
CA LYS A 9 -10.81 39.40 -26.17
C LYS A 9 -11.32 40.06 -27.41
N THR A 10 -11.18 41.38 -27.48
CA THR A 10 -11.51 42.19 -28.66
C THR A 10 -10.25 42.84 -29.19
N PHE A 11 -10.23 43.12 -30.47
CA PHE A 11 -9.11 43.77 -31.19
C PHE A 11 -9.57 45.04 -31.84
N GLU A 12 -8.68 46.03 -31.88
CA GLU A 12 -8.92 47.27 -32.56
C GLU A 12 -8.89 47.07 -34.09
N LYS A 13 -9.70 47.82 -34.80
CA LYS A 13 -9.70 47.79 -36.25
C LYS A 13 -8.49 48.53 -36.83
N ALA A 14 -7.92 47.99 -37.90
CA ALA A 14 -6.86 48.65 -38.64
C ALA A 14 -7.41 49.82 -39.48
N MET A 15 -6.54 50.74 -39.90
CA MET A 15 -6.91 51.90 -40.69
C MET A 15 -7.55 51.56 -42.05
N PHE A 16 -7.19 50.42 -42.62
CA PHE A 16 -7.67 49.99 -43.98
C PHE A 16 -8.60 48.79 -43.92
N GLY A 17 -9.37 48.63 -42.86
CA GLY A 17 -10.27 47.54 -42.66
C GLY A 17 -9.58 46.34 -41.99
N GLY A 18 -10.38 45.48 -41.39
CA GLY A 18 -9.87 44.37 -40.58
C GLY A 18 -9.37 44.80 -39.22
N TYR A 19 -8.74 43.87 -38.51
CA TYR A 19 -8.18 44.11 -37.19
C TYR A 19 -6.68 44.39 -37.26
N ASP A 20 -6.14 45.02 -36.23
CA ASP A 20 -4.70 45.21 -36.08
C ASP A 20 -3.99 43.85 -36.00
N MET A 21 -3.24 43.51 -37.04
CA MET A 21 -2.54 42.24 -37.16
C MET A 21 -1.47 42.06 -36.08
N ALA A 22 -0.79 43.13 -35.70
CA ALA A 22 0.22 43.06 -34.65
C ALA A 22 -0.42 42.71 -33.30
N ALA A 23 -1.57 43.31 -32.98
CA ALA A 23 -2.32 43.01 -31.77
C ALA A 23 -2.82 41.54 -31.75
N VAL A 24 -3.32 41.07 -32.89
CA VAL A 24 -3.77 39.67 -33.01
C VAL A 24 -2.62 38.69 -32.85
N GLN A 25 -1.48 38.94 -33.48
CA GLN A 25 -0.30 38.10 -33.36
C GLN A 25 0.25 38.08 -31.95
N ASN A 26 0.32 39.23 -31.29
CA ASN A 26 0.76 39.29 -29.88
C ASN A 26 -0.14 38.49 -28.97
N TYR A 27 -1.45 38.55 -29.19
CA TYR A 27 -2.40 37.79 -28.41
C TYR A 27 -2.29 36.29 -28.68
N GLN A 28 -2.07 35.90 -29.94
CA GLN A 28 -1.81 34.50 -30.28
C GLN A 28 -0.57 33.97 -29.58
N GLU A 29 0.49 34.79 -29.48
CA GLU A 29 1.70 34.44 -28.73
C GLU A 29 1.41 34.24 -27.24
N GLU A 30 0.62 35.13 -26.64
CA GLU A 30 0.21 34.99 -25.23
C GLU A 30 -0.58 33.72 -25.02
N VAL A 31 -1.54 33.42 -25.88
CA VAL A 31 -2.35 32.20 -25.80
C VAL A 31 -1.48 30.96 -25.97
N ALA A 32 -0.56 30.98 -26.94
CA ALA A 32 0.38 29.88 -27.16
C ALA A 32 1.27 29.62 -25.93
N THR A 33 1.78 30.71 -25.32
CA THR A 33 2.59 30.63 -24.11
C THR A 33 1.79 30.02 -22.92
N GLU A 34 0.57 30.50 -22.72
CA GLU A 34 -0.32 29.98 -21.68
C GLU A 34 -0.65 28.50 -21.92
N LEU A 35 -0.92 28.12 -23.15
CA LEU A 35 -1.18 26.74 -23.51
C LEU A 35 0.05 25.87 -23.26
N ALA A 36 1.25 26.35 -23.66
CA ALA A 36 2.50 25.62 -23.39
C ALA A 36 2.75 25.43 -21.89
N ASN A 37 2.49 26.46 -21.07
CA ASN A 37 2.61 26.39 -19.63
C ASN A 37 1.62 25.40 -19.03
N ALA A 38 0.36 25.42 -19.50
CA ALA A 38 -0.66 24.48 -19.06
C ALA A 38 -0.28 23.03 -19.40
N GLN A 39 0.27 22.78 -20.58
CA GLN A 39 0.75 21.47 -20.99
C GLN A 39 1.90 20.99 -20.10
N LYS A 40 2.82 21.90 -19.75
CA LYS A 40 3.91 21.58 -18.80
C LYS A 40 3.37 21.21 -17.42
N GLU A 41 2.39 21.96 -16.91
CA GLU A 41 1.75 21.65 -15.64
C GLU A 41 1.06 20.28 -15.67
N ILE A 42 0.37 19.99 -16.75
CA ILE A 42 -0.28 18.67 -16.94
C ILE A 42 0.76 17.56 -16.93
N ALA A 43 1.88 17.74 -17.62
CA ALA A 43 2.96 16.75 -17.64
C ALA A 43 3.56 16.52 -16.24
N VAL A 44 3.77 17.59 -15.48
CA VAL A 44 4.27 17.52 -14.10
C VAL A 44 3.27 16.81 -13.21
N LEU A 45 1.98 17.15 -13.31
CA LEU A 45 0.93 16.51 -12.52
C LEU A 45 0.77 15.03 -12.85
N LYS A 46 0.85 14.66 -14.13
CA LYS A 46 0.85 13.25 -14.55
C LYS A 46 2.02 12.48 -13.97
N GLY A 47 3.21 13.10 -13.97
CA GLY A 47 4.39 12.51 -13.35
C GLY A 47 4.21 12.27 -11.84
N LYS A 48 3.65 13.24 -11.13
CA LYS A 48 3.34 13.12 -9.70
C LYS A 48 2.30 12.03 -9.43
N MET A 49 1.27 11.95 -10.27
CA MET A 49 0.25 10.90 -10.17
C MET A 49 0.87 9.51 -10.34
N LYS A 50 1.77 9.34 -11.30
CA LYS A 50 2.46 8.08 -11.51
C LYS A 50 3.26 7.67 -10.29
N VAL A 51 4.00 8.60 -9.69
CA VAL A 51 4.76 8.36 -8.46
C VAL A 51 3.84 7.95 -7.32
N LEU A 52 2.70 8.63 -7.18
CA LEU A 52 1.70 8.29 -6.14
C LEU A 52 1.09 6.91 -6.36
N VAL A 53 0.77 6.54 -7.59
CA VAL A 53 0.25 5.22 -7.93
C VAL A 53 1.28 4.14 -7.60
N ASP A 54 2.55 4.35 -7.96
CA ASP A 54 3.64 3.42 -7.64
C ASP A 54 3.79 3.25 -6.12
N LYS A 55 3.67 4.33 -5.35
CA LYS A 55 3.71 4.27 -3.89
C LYS A 55 2.52 3.53 -3.30
N ILE A 56 1.33 3.72 -3.84
CA ILE A 56 0.13 2.97 -3.42
C ILE A 56 0.34 1.47 -3.67
N GLU A 57 0.90 1.09 -4.80
CA GLU A 57 1.21 -0.30 -5.12
C GLU A 57 2.25 -0.89 -4.16
N GLU A 58 3.30 -0.12 -3.82
CA GLU A 58 4.29 -0.52 -2.81
C GLU A 58 3.66 -0.73 -1.44
N TYR A 59 2.80 0.19 -0.99
CA TYR A 59 2.10 0.05 0.28
C TYR A 59 1.17 -1.14 0.31
N ARG A 60 0.46 -1.41 -0.78
CA ARG A 60 -0.40 -2.60 -0.90
C ARG A 60 0.41 -3.88 -0.83
N ALA A 61 1.54 -3.94 -1.52
CA ALA A 61 2.44 -5.09 -1.48
C ALA A 61 3.00 -5.31 -0.06
N SER A 62 3.41 -4.24 0.63
CA SER A 62 3.85 -4.30 2.02
C SER A 62 2.76 -4.74 2.97
N GLU A 63 1.53 -4.26 2.79
CA GLU A 63 0.37 -4.66 3.58
C GLU A 63 0.06 -6.14 3.40
N ASP A 64 0.07 -6.63 2.16
CA ASP A 64 -0.15 -8.04 1.84
C ASP A 64 0.95 -8.92 2.44
N ALA A 65 2.22 -8.49 2.34
CA ALA A 65 3.34 -9.20 2.94
C ALA A 65 3.22 -9.26 4.47
N MET A 66 2.82 -8.17 5.11
CA MET A 66 2.58 -8.13 6.55
C MET A 66 1.43 -9.04 6.96
N ARG A 67 0.35 -9.07 6.20
CA ARG A 67 -0.80 -9.95 6.43
C ARG A 67 -0.39 -11.41 6.36
N LEU A 68 0.38 -11.78 5.34
CA LEU A 68 0.93 -13.14 5.20
C LEU A 68 1.87 -13.50 6.35
N ALA A 69 2.72 -12.57 6.78
CA ALA A 69 3.62 -12.76 7.91
C ALA A 69 2.85 -13.00 9.22
N ILE A 70 1.77 -12.25 9.45
CA ILE A 70 0.90 -12.44 10.62
C ILE A 70 0.22 -13.80 10.57
N LEU A 71 -0.30 -14.22 9.42
CA LEU A 71 -0.89 -15.54 9.25
C LEU A 71 0.11 -16.65 9.50
N SER A 72 1.34 -16.52 8.98
CA SER A 72 2.43 -17.46 9.25
C SER A 72 2.78 -17.52 10.74
N ALA A 73 2.88 -16.36 11.39
CA ALA A 73 3.17 -16.28 12.82
C ALA A 73 2.07 -16.95 13.67
N GLN A 74 0.81 -16.74 13.32
CA GLN A 74 -0.32 -17.40 13.98
C GLN A 74 -0.28 -18.91 13.81
N LYS A 75 0.03 -19.38 12.61
CA LYS A 75 0.16 -20.80 12.30
C LYS A 75 1.29 -21.45 13.11
N VAL A 76 2.46 -20.79 13.14
CA VAL A 76 3.61 -21.25 13.93
C VAL A 76 3.28 -21.24 15.43
N GLY A 77 2.63 -20.18 15.91
CA GLY A 77 2.18 -20.07 17.28
C GLY A 77 1.25 -21.21 17.70
N LYS A 78 0.32 -21.56 16.82
CA LYS A 78 -0.58 -22.69 17.05
C LYS A 78 0.17 -24.03 17.08
N GLN A 79 1.13 -24.22 16.19
CA GLN A 79 1.99 -25.43 16.20
C GLN A 79 2.79 -25.53 17.48
N ILE A 80 3.36 -24.43 17.97
CA ILE A 80 4.09 -24.39 19.24
C ILE A 80 3.16 -24.75 20.41
N GLU A 81 1.95 -24.21 20.44
CA GLU A 81 0.94 -24.55 21.44
C GLU A 81 0.59 -26.03 21.40
N ASP A 82 0.30 -26.56 20.21
CA ASP A 82 -0.07 -27.97 20.04
C ASP A 82 1.08 -28.89 20.46
N ASP A 83 2.32 -28.56 20.09
CA ASP A 83 3.51 -29.32 20.51
C ASP A 83 3.74 -29.25 22.00
N ALA A 84 3.55 -28.09 22.62
CA ALA A 84 3.67 -27.93 24.07
C ALA A 84 2.59 -28.75 24.80
N GLN A 85 1.37 -28.73 24.28
CA GLN A 85 0.28 -29.54 24.84
C GLN A 85 0.57 -31.05 24.75
N ALA A 86 1.05 -31.49 23.60
CA ALA A 86 1.43 -32.90 23.39
C ALA A 86 2.55 -33.32 24.33
N ARG A 87 3.56 -32.47 24.54
CA ARG A 87 4.65 -32.71 25.49
C ARG A 87 4.14 -32.77 26.93
N ALA A 88 3.26 -31.86 27.31
CA ALA A 88 2.66 -31.84 28.62
C ALA A 88 1.86 -33.11 28.87
N ASP A 89 1.05 -33.56 27.93
CA ASP A 89 0.26 -34.78 28.01
C ASP A 89 1.15 -35.99 28.11
N LYS A 90 2.25 -36.05 27.38
CA LYS A 90 3.23 -37.11 27.41
C LYS A 90 3.93 -37.17 28.78
N ILE A 91 4.36 -36.04 29.30
CA ILE A 91 5.00 -35.95 30.63
C ILE A 91 4.05 -36.39 31.73
N LEU A 92 2.79 -35.97 31.68
CA LEU A 92 1.78 -36.40 32.64
C LEU A 92 1.50 -37.89 32.56
N SER A 93 1.43 -38.43 31.36
CA SER A 93 1.24 -39.88 31.15
C SER A 93 2.41 -40.69 31.68
N GLU A 94 3.65 -40.27 31.41
CA GLU A 94 4.86 -40.89 31.94
C GLU A 94 4.94 -40.81 33.48
N ALA A 95 4.59 -39.67 34.05
CA ALA A 95 4.55 -39.47 35.48
C ALA A 95 3.53 -40.40 36.15
N LYS A 96 2.35 -40.56 35.55
CA LYS A 96 1.33 -41.50 36.03
C LYS A 96 1.83 -42.93 35.97
N ASN A 97 2.44 -43.32 34.87
CA ASN A 97 2.98 -44.67 34.71
C ASN A 97 4.08 -44.97 35.77
N LEU A 98 4.99 -44.04 35.97
CA LEU A 98 6.03 -44.16 36.99
C LEU A 98 5.45 -44.23 38.39
N SER A 99 4.42 -43.44 38.69
CA SER A 99 3.72 -43.46 39.96
C SER A 99 3.04 -44.82 40.22
N LEU A 100 2.38 -45.37 39.22
CA LEU A 100 1.73 -46.70 39.32
C LEU A 100 2.75 -47.81 39.53
N ILE A 101 3.86 -47.80 38.82
CA ILE A 101 4.95 -48.76 38.99
C ILE A 101 5.53 -48.64 40.40
N HIS A 102 5.77 -47.44 40.86
CA HIS A 102 6.34 -47.17 42.19
C HIS A 102 5.43 -47.63 43.30
N ILE A 103 4.11 -47.50 43.16
CA ILE A 103 3.13 -48.00 44.14
C ILE A 103 3.05 -49.55 44.13
N SER A 104 3.13 -50.16 42.94
CA SER A 104 3.01 -51.61 42.78
C SER A 104 4.22 -52.38 43.26
N GLU A 105 5.44 -51.87 43.06
CA GLU A 105 6.68 -52.55 43.46
C GLU A 105 6.81 -52.79 44.95
N PRO A 106 6.59 -51.84 45.86
CA PRO A 106 6.65 -52.05 47.29
C PRO A 106 5.66 -53.10 47.75
N THR A 107 4.48 -53.15 47.18
CA THR A 107 3.45 -54.15 47.51
C THR A 107 3.90 -55.56 47.13
N ARG A 108 4.53 -55.72 45.95
CA ARG A 108 5.09 -57.00 45.51
C ARG A 108 6.18 -57.47 46.44
N LEU A 109 7.09 -56.60 46.86
CA LEU A 109 8.16 -56.92 47.77
C LEU A 109 7.65 -57.34 49.18
N GLN A 110 6.55 -56.78 49.62
CA GLN A 110 5.91 -57.14 50.90
C GLN A 110 5.21 -58.47 50.85
N LEU A 111 4.73 -58.93 49.71
CA LEU A 111 4.05 -60.21 49.53
C LEU A 111 4.99 -61.41 49.42
N ILE A 112 6.24 -61.13 49.09
CA ILE A 112 7.31 -62.13 49.02
C ILE A 112 7.92 -62.30 50.41
#